data_b88359f0fc3bfef79a8fb37555d8bc71
#
_entry.id   b88359f0fc3bfef79a8fb37555d8bc71
#
_cell.length_a   1.000
_cell.length_b   1.000
_cell.length_c   1.000
_cell.angle_alpha   90.00
_cell.angle_beta   90.00
_cell.angle_gamma   90.00
#
_symmetry.space_group_name_H-M   'P 1'
#
loop_
_entity.id
_entity.type
_entity.pdbx_description
1 polymer ?
#
loop_
_entity_poly.entity_id
_entity_poly.type
_entity_poly.pdbx_seq_one_letter_code
_entity_poly.pdbx_strand_id
1 'polypeptide(L)'
;YKRQIRAFELDTIGYGVNYKFTIDQVSRLIYNVDSLPVNADTIINSILIKTLTTASGIVTMKDQNDQDSIVNINDSIDLTKYVNATEKNNFLVLKVWAPNMEVQNEYKVNIRMHTMVPDSLSWGDKPIAENPAGITAQKQKLVTLGDNILLFTQNSDKVYSTTIPAGSPSDRLNYGQSWDSKNADLPEGADVTSIIRFADKLYLLTENKKIYNSNDGLTWTEDNVLTPDGATVTNLITSFSNSDGSNHKNVNGIASVIEKDNKKYFSFAEQKETGWNITTSTEVVPAEFPTNNLSADVYATESGTLNAIVVGNTQGLDSKKDTATVVWASEDGKAWIPMEIPSNNNCPKLVDPSIIHYNDAFYICGKETKDDAKGFQKFYTSPTLLVWKGVDRMFMLPGILPPVKLEGGVIQYPYSEFSFKGKEANYTMVVDRNHYIWMVGGQGIDKIW
;
A
#
# COMPACT_ATOMS: atom_id res chain seq x y z
N TYR A 1 -27.97 10.45 -23.56
CA TYR A 1 -28.71 10.63 -22.29
C TYR A 1 -29.81 9.60 -22.04
N LYS A 2 -30.33 8.91 -23.05
CA LYS A 2 -31.48 8.00 -22.89
C LYS A 2 -31.11 6.55 -22.50
N ARG A 3 -29.82 6.21 -22.44
CA ARG A 3 -29.34 4.84 -22.14
C ARG A 3 -28.45 4.81 -20.89
N GLN A 4 -28.94 5.45 -19.84
CA GLN A 4 -28.22 5.54 -18.57
C GLN A 4 -28.95 4.77 -17.49
N ILE A 5 -28.22 4.00 -16.68
CA ILE A 5 -28.71 3.50 -15.41
C ILE A 5 -28.71 4.69 -14.44
N ARG A 6 -29.84 4.94 -13.79
CA ARG A 6 -30.04 6.05 -12.85
C ARG A 6 -30.03 5.61 -11.40
N ALA A 7 -30.47 4.38 -11.15
CA ALA A 7 -30.41 3.78 -9.82
C ALA A 7 -30.13 2.29 -9.94
N PHE A 8 -29.33 1.79 -9.04
CA PHE A 8 -29.03 0.40 -8.84
C PHE A 8 -28.92 0.13 -7.34
N GLU A 9 -29.73 -0.79 -6.81
CA GLU A 9 -29.70 -1.21 -5.42
C GLU A 9 -29.95 -2.70 -5.34
N LEU A 10 -29.22 -3.35 -4.45
CA LEU A 10 -29.50 -4.75 -4.07
C LEU A 10 -30.48 -4.76 -2.91
N ASP A 11 -31.14 -5.89 -2.71
CA ASP A 11 -32.01 -6.10 -1.55
C ASP A 11 -31.18 -6.04 -0.26
N THR A 12 -31.88 -5.89 0.87
CA THR A 12 -31.26 -5.76 2.17
C THR A 12 -30.38 -6.97 2.46
N ILE A 13 -29.07 -6.73 2.60
CA ILE A 13 -28.11 -7.77 2.90
C ILE A 13 -28.05 -7.93 4.42
N GLY A 14 -28.49 -9.06 4.91
CA GLY A 14 -28.43 -9.77 6.19
C GLY A 14 -28.13 -9.08 7.53
N TYR A 15 -27.65 -7.85 7.54
CA TYR A 15 -27.26 -7.14 8.76
C TYR A 15 -28.07 -5.86 8.98
N GLY A 16 -29.17 -5.66 8.28
CA GLY A 16 -29.98 -4.45 8.36
C GLY A 16 -29.32 -3.19 7.78
N VAL A 17 -28.18 -3.34 7.11
CA VAL A 17 -27.42 -2.26 6.49
C VAL A 17 -27.70 -2.26 5.01
N ASN A 18 -28.20 -1.13 4.48
CA ASN A 18 -28.34 -0.92 3.03
C ASN A 18 -27.00 -0.44 2.48
N TYR A 19 -26.30 -1.30 1.76
CA TYR A 19 -25.11 -0.91 1.03
C TYR A 19 -25.51 -0.06 -0.18
N LYS A 20 -24.95 1.15 -0.25
CA LYS A 20 -25.22 2.09 -1.32
C LYS A 20 -24.32 1.83 -2.51
N PHE A 21 -24.90 1.83 -3.70
CA PHE A 21 -24.16 1.74 -4.94
C PHE A 21 -23.99 3.12 -5.57
N THR A 22 -22.79 3.36 -6.06
CA THR A 22 -22.46 4.54 -6.88
C THR A 22 -22.44 4.13 -8.33
N ILE A 23 -22.94 5.02 -9.19
CA ILE A 23 -22.95 4.83 -10.64
C ILE A 23 -22.06 5.91 -11.26
N ASP A 24 -20.86 5.52 -11.66
CA ASP A 24 -20.00 6.38 -12.46
C ASP A 24 -20.47 6.33 -13.92
N GLN A 25 -21.06 7.43 -14.36
CA GLN A 25 -21.61 7.56 -15.71
C GLN A 25 -20.51 7.72 -16.78
N VAL A 26 -19.30 8.13 -16.40
CA VAL A 26 -18.19 8.36 -17.32
C VAL A 26 -17.50 7.04 -17.63
N SER A 27 -17.09 6.32 -16.61
CA SER A 27 -16.47 4.99 -16.74
C SER A 27 -17.50 3.88 -16.97
N ARG A 28 -18.80 4.17 -16.71
CA ARG A 28 -19.90 3.20 -16.73
C ARG A 28 -19.67 2.04 -15.76
N LEU A 29 -19.19 2.39 -14.59
CA LEU A 29 -18.95 1.47 -13.49
C LEU A 29 -20.02 1.66 -12.40
N ILE A 30 -20.55 0.56 -11.89
CA ILE A 30 -21.47 0.52 -10.76
C ILE A 30 -20.76 -0.27 -9.64
N TYR A 31 -20.64 0.33 -8.47
CA TYR A 31 -19.98 -0.33 -7.33
C TYR A 31 -20.58 0.12 -6.00
N ASN A 32 -20.50 -0.75 -5.00
CA ASN A 32 -20.89 -0.39 -3.64
C ASN A 32 -19.81 0.46 -3.00
N VAL A 33 -20.19 1.59 -2.36
CA VAL A 33 -19.27 2.53 -1.71
C VAL A 33 -18.57 1.85 -0.56
N ASP A 34 -19.35 1.22 0.33
CA ASP A 34 -18.82 0.41 1.43
C ASP A 34 -18.74 -1.04 0.98
N SER A 35 -17.58 -1.67 1.18
CA SER A 35 -17.39 -3.09 0.84
C SER A 35 -18.29 -3.97 1.70
N LEU A 36 -18.85 -5.02 1.10
CA LEU A 36 -19.61 -6.03 1.84
C LEU A 36 -18.72 -6.73 2.88
N PRO A 37 -19.30 -7.22 3.98
CA PRO A 37 -18.54 -7.96 4.98
C PRO A 37 -17.92 -9.23 4.39
N VAL A 38 -16.88 -9.72 5.02
CA VAL A 38 -16.35 -11.06 4.78
C VAL A 38 -17.46 -12.08 4.99
N ASN A 39 -17.56 -13.09 4.13
CA ASN A 39 -18.60 -14.11 4.10
C ASN A 39 -19.99 -13.61 3.65
N ALA A 40 -20.09 -12.45 3.03
CA ALA A 40 -21.33 -12.02 2.38
C ALA A 40 -21.70 -12.90 1.17
N ASP A 41 -20.80 -13.74 0.70
CA ASP A 41 -21.00 -14.74 -0.36
C ASP A 41 -22.21 -15.63 -0.12
N THR A 42 -22.46 -16.02 1.12
CA THR A 42 -23.64 -16.81 1.52
C THR A 42 -24.98 -16.06 1.35
N ILE A 43 -24.93 -14.76 1.19
CA ILE A 43 -26.09 -13.89 1.01
C ILE A 43 -26.24 -13.49 -0.45
N ILE A 44 -25.12 -13.13 -1.10
CA ILE A 44 -25.13 -12.65 -2.49
C ILE A 44 -25.19 -13.76 -3.51
N ASN A 45 -25.11 -15.04 -3.09
CA ASN A 45 -25.31 -16.19 -3.97
C ASN A 45 -26.77 -16.32 -4.48
N SER A 46 -27.72 -15.65 -3.82
CA SER A 46 -29.12 -15.62 -4.22
C SER A 46 -29.76 -14.32 -3.73
N ILE A 47 -29.49 -13.20 -4.42
CA ILE A 47 -29.96 -11.87 -4.01
C ILE A 47 -30.79 -11.23 -5.12
N LEU A 48 -31.77 -10.40 -4.74
CA LEU A 48 -32.59 -9.63 -5.68
C LEU A 48 -31.95 -8.28 -5.97
N ILE A 49 -32.13 -7.79 -7.19
CA ILE A 49 -31.93 -6.41 -7.53
C ILE A 49 -33.18 -5.64 -7.10
N LYS A 50 -33.10 -4.92 -5.99
CA LYS A 50 -34.23 -4.16 -5.44
C LYS A 50 -34.66 -3.00 -6.34
N THR A 51 -33.69 -2.32 -6.89
CA THR A 51 -33.92 -1.13 -7.73
C THR A 51 -33.00 -1.18 -8.94
N LEU A 52 -33.58 -1.10 -10.11
CA LEU A 52 -32.86 -0.91 -11.36
C LEU A 52 -33.68 0.04 -12.25
N THR A 53 -33.27 1.30 -12.33
CA THR A 53 -33.96 2.30 -13.12
C THR A 53 -33.07 2.86 -14.22
N THR A 54 -33.67 3.13 -15.35
CA THR A 54 -33.01 3.72 -16.51
C THR A 54 -33.68 5.01 -16.93
N ALA A 55 -32.99 5.82 -17.71
CA ALA A 55 -33.58 7.02 -18.30
C ALA A 55 -34.65 6.67 -19.36
N SER A 56 -34.42 5.65 -20.14
CA SER A 56 -35.35 4.94 -21.03
C SER A 56 -34.61 3.77 -21.64
N GLY A 57 -35.28 2.65 -21.76
CA GLY A 57 -34.70 1.47 -22.38
C GLY A 57 -34.87 0.20 -21.53
N ILE A 58 -34.53 -0.89 -22.15
CA ILE A 58 -34.54 -2.23 -21.56
C ILE A 58 -33.15 -2.54 -21.07
N VAL A 59 -33.05 -3.20 -19.92
CA VAL A 59 -31.76 -3.71 -19.39
C VAL A 59 -31.69 -5.22 -19.58
N THR A 60 -30.60 -5.67 -20.16
CA THR A 60 -30.29 -7.10 -20.28
C THR A 60 -29.00 -7.43 -19.55
N MET A 61 -28.87 -8.67 -19.14
CA MET A 61 -27.64 -9.29 -18.65
C MET A 61 -27.49 -10.67 -19.29
N LYS A 62 -26.30 -11.23 -19.23
CA LYS A 62 -26.09 -12.59 -19.69
C LYS A 62 -26.70 -13.60 -18.72
N ASP A 63 -27.45 -14.55 -19.26
CA ASP A 63 -27.99 -15.67 -18.52
C ASP A 63 -26.98 -16.82 -18.39
N GLN A 64 -27.40 -17.95 -17.83
CA GLN A 64 -26.57 -19.13 -17.64
C GLN A 64 -26.08 -19.76 -18.97
N ASN A 65 -26.74 -19.44 -20.09
CA ASN A 65 -26.42 -19.93 -21.42
C ASN A 65 -25.62 -18.88 -22.25
N ASP A 66 -25.11 -17.84 -21.59
CA ASP A 66 -24.38 -16.73 -22.21
C ASP A 66 -25.23 -15.92 -23.22
N GLN A 67 -26.58 -15.97 -23.08
CA GLN A 67 -27.52 -15.22 -23.90
C GLN A 67 -27.98 -13.95 -23.17
N ASP A 68 -28.16 -12.87 -23.91
CA ASP A 68 -28.71 -11.63 -23.36
C ASP A 68 -30.19 -11.81 -23.02
N SER A 69 -30.54 -11.81 -21.75
CA SER A 69 -31.90 -11.89 -21.23
C SER A 69 -32.29 -10.62 -20.47
N ILE A 70 -33.57 -10.26 -20.52
CA ILE A 70 -34.08 -9.07 -19.83
C ILE A 70 -33.94 -9.28 -18.31
N VAL A 71 -33.36 -8.28 -17.63
CA VAL A 71 -33.24 -8.32 -16.18
C VAL A 71 -34.61 -8.24 -15.54
N ASN A 72 -34.98 -9.28 -14.82
CA ASN A 72 -36.19 -9.31 -14.02
C ASN A 72 -35.81 -9.11 -12.55
N ILE A 73 -36.25 -8.00 -11.97
CA ILE A 73 -35.94 -7.65 -10.57
C ILE A 73 -36.60 -8.57 -9.55
N ASN A 74 -37.51 -9.44 -9.95
CA ASN A 74 -38.13 -10.44 -9.08
C ASN A 74 -37.37 -11.78 -9.05
N ASP A 75 -36.37 -11.92 -9.93
CA ASP A 75 -35.54 -13.12 -9.98
C ASP A 75 -34.23 -12.89 -9.20
N SER A 76 -33.87 -13.86 -8.35
CA SER A 76 -32.61 -13.81 -7.66
C SER A 76 -31.44 -14.09 -8.62
N ILE A 77 -30.34 -13.43 -8.37
CA ILE A 77 -29.09 -13.58 -9.10
C ILE A 77 -27.97 -14.01 -8.16
N ASP A 78 -27.03 -14.79 -8.70
CA ASP A 78 -25.80 -15.16 -8.02
C ASP A 78 -24.71 -14.12 -8.38
N LEU A 79 -24.32 -13.32 -7.40
CA LEU A 79 -23.29 -12.29 -7.55
C LEU A 79 -21.91 -12.76 -7.09
N THR A 80 -21.76 -13.97 -6.57
CA THR A 80 -20.47 -14.46 -6.04
C THR A 80 -19.35 -14.45 -7.07
N LYS A 81 -19.68 -14.66 -8.34
CA LYS A 81 -18.75 -14.65 -9.47
C LYS A 81 -18.19 -13.27 -9.82
N TYR A 82 -18.84 -12.22 -9.33
CA TYR A 82 -18.56 -10.82 -9.70
C TYR A 82 -17.98 -10.03 -8.55
N VAL A 83 -17.57 -10.72 -7.48
CA VAL A 83 -16.95 -10.10 -6.31
C VAL A 83 -15.52 -9.64 -6.63
N ASN A 84 -15.21 -8.43 -6.26
CA ASN A 84 -13.89 -7.81 -6.46
C ASN A 84 -13.37 -7.98 -7.89
N ALA A 85 -14.26 -7.82 -8.86
CA ALA A 85 -13.94 -7.95 -10.28
C ALA A 85 -12.90 -6.90 -10.71
N THR A 86 -11.90 -7.34 -11.47
CA THR A 86 -10.87 -6.50 -12.09
C THR A 86 -11.00 -6.58 -13.61
N GLU A 87 -10.25 -5.76 -14.37
CA GLU A 87 -10.28 -5.82 -15.84
C GLU A 87 -9.97 -7.20 -16.41
N LYS A 88 -9.28 -8.05 -15.66
CA LYS A 88 -8.96 -9.43 -16.01
C LYS A 88 -10.02 -10.44 -15.57
N ASN A 89 -10.92 -10.05 -14.69
CA ASN A 89 -11.96 -10.90 -14.12
C ASN A 89 -13.33 -10.49 -14.65
N ASN A 90 -14.27 -11.41 -14.58
CA ASN A 90 -15.62 -11.23 -15.07
C ASN A 90 -16.41 -10.20 -14.25
N PHE A 91 -16.72 -9.06 -14.83
CA PHE A 91 -17.72 -8.15 -14.31
C PHE A 91 -19.13 -8.66 -14.66
N LEU A 92 -20.09 -8.38 -13.79
CA LEU A 92 -21.49 -8.42 -14.23
C LEU A 92 -21.73 -7.28 -15.19
N VAL A 93 -22.06 -7.57 -16.43
CA VAL A 93 -22.32 -6.56 -17.46
C VAL A 93 -23.82 -6.38 -17.62
N LEU A 94 -24.30 -5.15 -17.37
CA LEU A 94 -25.65 -4.72 -17.65
C LEU A 94 -25.66 -3.92 -18.96
N LYS A 95 -26.43 -4.36 -19.94
CA LYS A 95 -26.58 -3.69 -21.22
C LYS A 95 -27.89 -2.90 -21.24
N VAL A 96 -27.81 -1.60 -21.45
CA VAL A 96 -28.99 -0.71 -21.55
C VAL A 96 -29.26 -0.44 -23.02
N TRP A 97 -30.33 -0.99 -23.53
CA TRP A 97 -30.73 -0.87 -24.92
C TRP A 97 -31.58 0.39 -25.14
N ALA A 98 -31.40 1.02 -26.28
CA ALA A 98 -32.34 2.02 -26.74
C ALA A 98 -33.74 1.40 -27.02
N PRO A 99 -34.82 2.15 -27.00
CA PRO A 99 -36.17 1.61 -27.29
C PRO A 99 -36.29 0.90 -28.63
N ASN A 100 -35.46 1.25 -29.61
CA ASN A 100 -35.42 0.62 -30.93
C ASN A 100 -34.50 -0.63 -30.98
N MET A 101 -33.88 -1.00 -29.88
CA MET A 101 -32.97 -2.15 -29.75
C MET A 101 -31.74 -2.16 -30.68
N GLU A 102 -31.42 -1.04 -31.32
CA GLU A 102 -30.28 -0.97 -32.26
C GLU A 102 -28.96 -0.58 -31.61
N VAL A 103 -29.04 0.16 -30.51
CA VAL A 103 -27.85 0.70 -29.83
C VAL A 103 -27.91 0.46 -28.33
N GLN A 104 -26.79 0.08 -27.73
CA GLN A 104 -26.68 -0.20 -26.31
C GLN A 104 -25.54 0.57 -25.64
N ASN A 105 -25.62 0.70 -24.34
CA ASN A 105 -24.52 1.06 -23.44
C ASN A 105 -24.29 -0.06 -22.45
N GLU A 106 -23.03 -0.37 -22.16
CA GLU A 106 -22.66 -1.39 -21.20
C GLU A 106 -22.19 -0.74 -19.89
N TYR A 107 -22.69 -1.25 -18.78
CA TYR A 107 -22.27 -0.91 -17.43
C TYR A 107 -21.66 -2.14 -16.78
N LYS A 108 -20.47 -1.99 -16.22
CA LYS A 108 -19.80 -3.01 -15.43
C LYS A 108 -20.20 -2.86 -13.97
N VAL A 109 -20.68 -3.93 -13.34
CA VAL A 109 -21.00 -3.95 -11.91
C VAL A 109 -19.89 -4.66 -11.17
N ASN A 110 -19.29 -3.98 -10.20
CA ASN A 110 -18.28 -4.52 -9.29
C ASN A 110 -18.88 -4.63 -7.88
N ILE A 111 -18.97 -5.83 -7.37
CA ILE A 111 -19.40 -6.08 -5.99
C ILE A 111 -18.14 -6.09 -5.12
N ARG A 112 -17.92 -5.03 -4.37
CA ARG A 112 -16.80 -4.92 -3.45
C ARG A 112 -17.10 -5.66 -2.16
N MET A 113 -16.25 -6.60 -1.79
CA MET A 113 -16.36 -7.38 -0.56
C MET A 113 -15.02 -7.43 0.14
N HIS A 114 -15.02 -7.29 1.44
CA HIS A 114 -13.80 -7.45 2.21
C HIS A 114 -13.28 -8.88 2.12
N THR A 115 -12.00 -9.04 1.78
CA THR A 115 -11.31 -10.34 1.79
C THR A 115 -10.92 -10.77 3.19
N MET A 116 -10.82 -9.79 4.11
CA MET A 116 -10.57 -9.99 5.53
C MET A 116 -11.50 -9.09 6.34
N VAL A 117 -11.75 -9.45 7.59
CA VAL A 117 -12.54 -8.60 8.49
C VAL A 117 -11.86 -7.23 8.58
N PRO A 118 -12.54 -6.13 8.19
CA PRO A 118 -11.99 -4.79 8.35
C PRO A 118 -11.57 -4.59 9.80
N ASP A 119 -10.52 -3.81 10.01
CA ASP A 119 -9.96 -3.54 11.34
C ASP A 119 -9.38 -4.76 12.08
N SER A 120 -9.27 -5.92 11.44
CA SER A 120 -8.57 -7.07 12.02
C SER A 120 -7.29 -7.37 11.25
N LEU A 121 -6.16 -6.95 11.80
CA LEU A 121 -4.87 -7.48 11.43
C LEU A 121 -4.57 -8.67 12.35
N SER A 122 -4.47 -9.84 11.80
CA SER A 122 -4.07 -11.03 12.57
C SER A 122 -2.61 -11.31 12.30
N TRP A 123 -1.75 -10.95 13.25
CA TRP A 123 -0.43 -11.54 13.32
C TRP A 123 -0.54 -12.97 13.82
N GLY A 124 0.34 -13.86 13.33
CA GLY A 124 0.45 -15.21 13.89
C GLY A 124 0.83 -15.17 15.38
N ASP A 125 0.54 -16.24 16.10
CA ASP A 125 0.93 -16.38 17.52
C ASP A 125 2.46 -16.42 17.69
N LYS A 126 3.16 -16.79 16.63
CA LYS A 126 4.62 -16.95 16.59
C LYS A 126 5.19 -16.32 15.32
N PRO A 127 6.47 -15.91 15.36
CA PRO A 127 7.18 -15.51 14.14
C PRO A 127 7.11 -16.58 13.08
N ILE A 128 7.10 -16.15 11.82
CA ILE A 128 7.12 -17.06 10.66
C ILE A 128 8.49 -17.74 10.55
N ALA A 129 9.56 -16.97 10.78
CA ALA A 129 10.93 -17.42 10.69
C ALA A 129 11.86 -16.57 11.56
N GLU A 130 13.10 -17.05 11.70
CA GLU A 130 14.22 -16.25 12.13
C GLU A 130 14.65 -15.29 11.01
N ASN A 131 15.16 -14.11 11.38
CA ASN A 131 15.79 -13.23 10.41
C ASN A 131 17.02 -13.92 9.82
N PRO A 132 17.09 -14.17 8.51
CA PRO A 132 18.22 -14.88 7.91
C PRO A 132 19.54 -14.10 8.00
N ALA A 133 19.49 -12.77 8.19
CA ALA A 133 20.67 -11.96 8.49
C ALA A 133 21.09 -12.04 9.98
N GLY A 134 20.31 -12.69 10.83
CA GLY A 134 20.54 -12.83 12.25
C GLY A 134 20.33 -11.54 13.03
N ILE A 135 20.92 -11.49 14.24
CA ILE A 135 20.92 -10.29 15.07
C ILE A 135 21.93 -9.30 14.47
N THR A 136 21.43 -8.19 13.94
CA THR A 136 22.26 -7.16 13.34
C THR A 136 21.88 -5.77 13.82
N ALA A 137 22.90 -4.95 14.13
CA ALA A 137 22.73 -3.51 14.36
C ALA A 137 22.62 -2.71 13.06
N GLN A 138 22.86 -3.34 11.91
CA GLN A 138 22.82 -2.68 10.61
C GLN A 138 21.37 -2.42 10.18
N LYS A 139 21.19 -1.36 9.40
CA LYS A 139 19.92 -1.06 8.76
C LYS A 139 19.57 -2.16 7.76
N GLN A 140 18.28 -2.42 7.62
CA GLN A 140 17.74 -3.42 6.73
C GLN A 140 16.66 -2.83 5.83
N LYS A 141 16.45 -3.46 4.67
CA LYS A 141 15.38 -3.10 3.74
C LYS A 141 14.74 -4.34 3.15
N LEU A 142 13.43 -4.46 3.34
CA LEU A 142 12.58 -5.37 2.57
C LEU A 142 12.07 -4.67 1.32
N VAL A 143 12.06 -5.39 0.23
CA VAL A 143 11.47 -4.91 -1.03
C VAL A 143 10.90 -6.10 -1.82
N THR A 144 9.79 -5.89 -2.49
CA THR A 144 9.23 -6.90 -3.41
C THR A 144 9.81 -6.71 -4.81
N LEU A 145 10.20 -7.81 -5.46
CA LEU A 145 10.64 -7.82 -6.86
C LEU A 145 10.13 -9.06 -7.57
N GLY A 146 9.26 -8.89 -8.57
CA GLY A 146 8.58 -10.00 -9.20
C GLY A 146 7.80 -10.82 -8.18
N ASP A 147 8.09 -12.10 -8.13
CA ASP A 147 7.47 -13.06 -7.22
C ASP A 147 8.19 -13.21 -5.87
N ASN A 148 9.19 -12.38 -5.60
CA ASN A 148 10.03 -12.53 -4.43
C ASN A 148 9.96 -11.31 -3.49
N ILE A 149 10.21 -11.59 -2.21
CA ILE A 149 10.60 -10.59 -1.23
C ILE A 149 12.11 -10.72 -1.06
N LEU A 150 12.80 -9.59 -1.14
CA LEU A 150 14.25 -9.49 -0.94
C LEU A 150 14.54 -8.74 0.35
N LEU A 151 15.46 -9.25 1.14
CA LEU A 151 15.98 -8.60 2.35
C LEU A 151 17.43 -8.20 2.12
N PHE A 152 17.65 -6.90 2.17
CA PHE A 152 18.98 -6.27 2.12
C PHE A 152 19.41 -5.86 3.53
N THR A 153 20.69 -6.01 3.83
CA THR A 153 21.29 -5.54 5.07
C THR A 153 22.47 -4.64 4.75
N GLN A 154 22.56 -3.49 5.40
CA GLN A 154 23.64 -2.53 5.22
C GLN A 154 25.00 -3.18 5.47
N ASN A 155 25.98 -2.92 4.61
CA ASN A 155 27.34 -3.46 4.68
C ASN A 155 27.42 -5.01 4.59
N SER A 156 26.39 -5.65 4.00
CA SER A 156 26.40 -7.09 3.72
C SER A 156 26.63 -7.35 2.24
N ASP A 157 27.41 -8.38 1.94
CA ASP A 157 27.57 -8.94 0.59
C ASP A 157 26.49 -9.97 0.24
N LYS A 158 25.48 -10.13 1.09
CA LYS A 158 24.40 -11.10 0.92
C LYS A 158 23.06 -10.45 0.84
N VAL A 159 22.23 -10.99 -0.05
CA VAL A 159 20.80 -10.72 -0.15
C VAL A 159 20.06 -12.01 0.15
N TYR A 160 19.04 -11.90 0.97
CA TYR A 160 18.16 -13.02 1.30
C TYR A 160 16.84 -12.87 0.55
N SER A 161 16.27 -13.97 0.09
CA SER A 161 15.03 -13.94 -0.67
C SER A 161 14.09 -15.06 -0.28
N THR A 162 12.79 -14.79 -0.32
CA THR A 162 11.73 -15.79 -0.25
C THR A 162 10.72 -15.56 -1.36
N THR A 163 10.13 -16.63 -1.86
CA THR A 163 9.15 -16.55 -2.96
C THR A 163 7.74 -16.38 -2.41
N ILE A 164 7.00 -15.45 -3.00
CA ILE A 164 5.59 -15.20 -2.72
C ILE A 164 4.76 -16.15 -3.60
N PRO A 165 3.99 -17.09 -3.03
CA PRO A 165 3.16 -17.99 -3.82
C PRO A 165 2.09 -17.20 -4.61
N ALA A 166 1.72 -17.73 -5.76
CA ALA A 166 0.63 -17.17 -6.55
C ALA A 166 -0.71 -17.54 -5.91
N GLY A 167 -1.59 -16.55 -5.78
CA GLY A 167 -2.95 -16.73 -5.25
C GLY A 167 -3.06 -16.64 -3.72
N SER A 168 -4.29 -16.73 -3.22
CA SER A 168 -4.52 -16.69 -1.77
C SER A 168 -3.94 -17.96 -1.16
N PRO A 169 -2.96 -17.89 -0.27
CA PRO A 169 -2.37 -19.07 0.33
C PRO A 169 -3.38 -19.71 1.26
N SER A 170 -3.87 -20.87 0.87
CA SER A 170 -4.59 -21.77 1.76
C SER A 170 -3.68 -22.30 2.88
N ASP A 171 -2.37 -22.15 2.71
CA ASP A 171 -1.33 -22.72 3.57
C ASP A 171 -0.41 -21.62 4.10
N ARG A 172 -0.95 -20.80 5.01
CA ARG A 172 -0.22 -19.69 5.66
C ARG A 172 0.98 -20.18 6.49
N LEU A 173 0.99 -21.44 6.89
CA LEU A 173 2.00 -22.00 7.78
C LEU A 173 3.35 -22.23 7.10
N ASN A 174 3.37 -22.35 5.78
CA ASN A 174 4.60 -22.61 5.01
C ASN A 174 5.10 -21.39 4.22
N TYR A 175 4.40 -20.28 4.32
CA TYR A 175 4.72 -19.08 3.57
C TYR A 175 5.82 -18.26 4.25
N GLY A 176 6.96 -18.09 3.57
CA GLY A 176 8.08 -17.28 4.07
C GLY A 176 8.93 -17.92 5.16
N GLN A 177 8.78 -19.22 5.44
CA GLN A 177 9.60 -19.94 6.40
C GLN A 177 11.03 -20.21 5.91
N SER A 178 11.21 -20.25 4.60
CA SER A 178 12.47 -20.54 3.94
C SER A 178 13.00 -19.30 3.20
N TRP A 179 14.25 -18.97 3.45
CA TRP A 179 14.96 -17.86 2.81
C TRP A 179 16.24 -18.35 2.18
N ASP A 180 16.38 -18.09 0.87
CA ASP A 180 17.61 -18.35 0.14
C ASP A 180 18.60 -17.21 0.35
N SER A 181 19.87 -17.53 0.47
CA SER A 181 20.96 -16.55 0.58
C SER A 181 21.80 -16.55 -0.70
N LYS A 182 22.00 -15.39 -1.29
CA LYS A 182 22.84 -15.20 -2.48
C LYS A 182 23.82 -14.06 -2.25
N ASN A 183 25.02 -14.21 -2.81
CA ASN A 183 25.96 -13.09 -2.83
C ASN A 183 25.44 -12.02 -3.80
N ALA A 184 25.58 -10.78 -3.38
CA ALA A 184 25.21 -9.61 -4.16
C ALA A 184 26.41 -8.70 -4.33
N ASP A 185 26.57 -8.15 -5.53
CA ASP A 185 27.61 -7.18 -5.86
C ASP A 185 27.06 -5.76 -5.64
N LEU A 186 26.81 -5.43 -4.35
CA LEU A 186 26.33 -4.10 -3.98
C LEU A 186 27.42 -3.05 -4.27
N PRO A 187 27.04 -1.89 -4.83
CA PRO A 187 27.98 -0.80 -5.06
C PRO A 187 28.65 -0.32 -3.75
N GLU A 188 29.88 0.15 -3.87
CA GLU A 188 30.57 0.77 -2.73
C GLU A 188 29.77 1.95 -2.18
N GLY A 189 29.59 1.98 -0.86
CA GLY A 189 28.79 2.99 -0.17
C GLY A 189 27.28 2.87 -0.44
N ALA A 190 26.77 1.70 -0.82
CA ALA A 190 25.35 1.46 -1.00
C ALA A 190 24.55 1.82 0.24
N ASP A 191 23.54 2.68 0.14
CA ASP A 191 22.54 2.90 1.18
C ASP A 191 21.33 2.00 0.92
N VAL A 192 21.27 0.85 1.58
CA VAL A 192 20.19 -0.12 1.36
C VAL A 192 18.81 0.45 1.72
N THR A 193 18.74 1.45 2.59
CA THR A 193 17.47 2.07 2.98
C THR A 193 16.86 2.91 1.85
N SER A 194 17.70 3.35 0.91
CA SER A 194 17.29 4.11 -0.27
C SER A 194 16.66 3.24 -1.37
N ILE A 195 16.72 1.91 -1.25
CA ILE A 195 16.22 1.02 -2.29
C ILE A 195 14.73 1.23 -2.50
N ILE A 196 14.37 1.54 -3.74
CA ILE A 196 12.99 1.62 -4.22
C ILE A 196 12.82 0.69 -5.42
N ARG A 197 11.61 0.19 -5.61
CA ARG A 197 11.25 -0.58 -6.80
C ARG A 197 10.53 0.32 -7.80
N PHE A 198 10.91 0.25 -9.07
CA PHE A 198 10.16 0.82 -10.18
C PHE A 198 10.01 -0.22 -11.28
N ALA A 199 8.78 -0.57 -11.63
CA ALA A 199 8.47 -1.67 -12.52
C ALA A 199 9.18 -2.98 -12.08
N ASP A 200 9.99 -3.56 -12.95
CA ASP A 200 10.74 -4.80 -12.69
C ASP A 200 12.19 -4.54 -12.28
N LYS A 201 12.50 -3.33 -11.81
CA LYS A 201 13.84 -2.95 -11.39
C LYS A 201 13.85 -2.36 -9.99
N LEU A 202 14.98 -2.54 -9.33
CA LEU A 202 15.34 -1.83 -8.11
C LEU A 202 16.28 -0.67 -8.44
N TYR A 203 16.15 0.42 -7.71
CA TYR A 203 17.04 1.57 -7.77
C TYR A 203 17.60 1.82 -6.38
N LEU A 204 18.87 2.15 -6.32
CA LEU A 204 19.63 2.35 -5.09
C LEU A 204 20.48 3.61 -5.22
N LEU A 205 20.59 4.37 -4.14
CA LEU A 205 21.47 5.52 -4.01
C LEU A 205 22.66 5.16 -3.11
N THR A 206 23.88 5.57 -3.51
CA THR A 206 25.08 5.42 -2.68
C THR A 206 25.34 6.66 -1.84
N GLU A 207 26.22 6.55 -0.85
CA GLU A 207 26.71 7.68 -0.06
C GLU A 207 27.35 8.76 -0.95
N ASN A 208 28.03 8.37 -2.01
CA ASN A 208 28.62 9.24 -3.02
C ASN A 208 27.58 9.79 -4.02
N LYS A 209 26.31 9.63 -3.74
CA LYS A 209 25.18 10.15 -4.52
C LYS A 209 25.12 9.65 -5.96
N LYS A 210 25.62 8.46 -6.22
CA LYS A 210 25.45 7.75 -7.47
C LYS A 210 24.22 6.85 -7.39
N ILE A 211 23.51 6.73 -8.50
CA ILE A 211 22.35 5.86 -8.62
C ILE A 211 22.77 4.59 -9.33
N TYR A 212 22.28 3.48 -8.85
CA TYR A 212 22.43 2.17 -9.47
C TYR A 212 21.06 1.53 -9.66
N ASN A 213 20.93 0.70 -10.70
CA ASN A 213 19.75 -0.13 -10.89
C ASN A 213 20.11 -1.61 -10.96
N SER A 214 19.13 -2.47 -10.65
CA SER A 214 19.26 -3.93 -10.70
C SER A 214 17.93 -4.56 -11.12
N ASN A 215 17.99 -5.63 -11.95
CA ASN A 215 16.82 -6.43 -12.33
C ASN A 215 16.58 -7.61 -11.36
N ASP A 216 17.54 -7.96 -10.55
CA ASP A 216 17.54 -9.17 -9.71
C ASP A 216 17.90 -8.92 -8.24
N GLY A 217 18.32 -7.69 -7.91
CA GLY A 217 18.82 -7.33 -6.59
C GLY A 217 20.23 -7.82 -6.30
N LEU A 218 20.88 -8.53 -7.22
CA LEU A 218 22.20 -9.12 -7.03
C LEU A 218 23.29 -8.38 -7.81
N THR A 219 23.00 -8.05 -9.07
CA THR A 219 23.91 -7.33 -9.96
C THR A 219 23.43 -5.90 -10.15
N TRP A 220 24.31 -4.93 -9.91
CA TRP A 220 23.97 -3.52 -9.94
C TRP A 220 24.78 -2.78 -11.01
N THR A 221 24.11 -1.93 -11.77
CA THR A 221 24.71 -1.10 -12.83
C THR A 221 24.47 0.37 -12.54
N GLU A 222 25.51 1.19 -12.64
CA GLU A 222 25.39 2.65 -12.47
C GLU A 222 24.40 3.23 -13.49
N ASP A 223 23.49 4.06 -13.04
CA ASP A 223 22.41 4.66 -13.84
C ASP A 223 22.43 6.19 -13.72
N ASN A 224 22.90 6.85 -14.76
CA ASN A 224 22.97 8.30 -14.80
C ASN A 224 21.70 8.97 -15.35
N VAL A 225 20.73 8.17 -15.81
CA VAL A 225 19.54 8.66 -16.51
C VAL A 225 18.61 9.45 -15.59
N LEU A 226 18.61 9.17 -14.28
CA LEU A 226 17.76 9.86 -13.30
C LEU A 226 18.35 11.16 -12.77
N THR A 227 19.57 11.53 -13.15
CA THR A 227 20.28 12.70 -12.64
C THR A 227 20.22 13.84 -13.66
N PRO A 228 19.55 14.97 -13.35
CA PRO A 228 19.56 16.14 -14.24
C PRO A 228 20.96 16.74 -14.38
N ASP A 229 21.21 17.39 -15.50
CA ASP A 229 22.49 18.07 -15.77
C ASP A 229 22.83 19.10 -14.68
N GLY A 230 24.05 19.00 -14.15
CA GLY A 230 24.57 19.88 -13.13
C GLY A 230 23.89 19.75 -11.76
N ALA A 231 23.18 18.67 -11.52
CA ALA A 231 22.56 18.36 -10.23
C ALA A 231 23.08 17.04 -9.67
N THR A 232 22.80 16.82 -8.41
CA THR A 232 23.10 15.57 -7.68
C THR A 232 21.85 15.06 -6.98
N VAL A 233 21.48 13.79 -7.17
CA VAL A 233 20.37 13.19 -6.44
C VAL A 233 20.81 12.95 -5.00
N THR A 234 20.07 13.53 -4.06
CA THR A 234 20.35 13.39 -2.63
C THR A 234 19.49 12.34 -1.96
N ASN A 235 18.27 12.14 -2.46
CA ASN A 235 17.31 11.15 -1.95
C ASN A 235 16.47 10.57 -3.09
N LEU A 236 16.26 9.27 -3.10
CA LEU A 236 15.16 8.63 -3.79
C LEU A 236 13.96 8.64 -2.85
N ILE A 237 12.81 9.17 -3.29
CA ILE A 237 11.61 9.25 -2.45
C ILE A 237 10.76 8.01 -2.63
N THR A 238 10.24 7.82 -3.84
CA THR A 238 9.37 6.70 -4.20
C THR A 238 9.23 6.59 -5.71
N SER A 239 8.52 5.56 -6.14
CA SER A 239 8.21 5.35 -7.55
C SER A 239 6.71 5.19 -7.75
N PHE A 240 6.21 5.72 -8.85
CA PHE A 240 4.88 5.48 -9.38
C PHE A 240 5.01 4.48 -10.51
N SER A 241 4.35 3.33 -10.43
CA SER A 241 4.49 2.30 -11.45
C SER A 241 3.14 1.72 -11.83
N ASN A 242 2.92 1.55 -13.13
CA ASN A 242 1.77 0.86 -13.71
C ASN A 242 2.02 -0.64 -13.91
N SER A 243 3.01 -1.21 -13.24
CA SER A 243 3.49 -2.59 -13.46
C SER A 243 2.53 -3.69 -12.97
N ASP A 244 1.48 -3.35 -12.25
CA ASP A 244 0.46 -4.29 -11.78
C ASP A 244 -0.59 -4.64 -12.85
N GLY A 245 -0.48 -4.04 -14.04
CA GLY A 245 -1.41 -4.21 -15.15
C GLY A 245 -2.69 -3.37 -15.01
N SER A 246 -2.78 -2.50 -14.00
CA SER A 246 -3.80 -1.47 -13.92
C SER A 246 -3.37 -0.25 -14.74
N ASN A 247 -4.29 0.30 -15.53
CA ASN A 247 -4.07 1.52 -16.30
C ASN A 247 -4.23 2.76 -15.40
N HIS A 248 -3.29 2.95 -14.48
CA HIS A 248 -3.23 4.20 -13.72
C HIS A 248 -2.85 5.35 -14.67
N LYS A 249 -3.73 6.31 -14.78
CA LYS A 249 -3.72 7.29 -15.89
C LYS A 249 -2.78 8.48 -15.68
N ASN A 250 -2.22 8.66 -14.49
CA ASN A 250 -1.59 9.94 -14.17
C ASN A 250 -0.06 9.94 -14.25
N VAL A 251 0.61 8.95 -13.71
CA VAL A 251 2.05 9.07 -13.47
C VAL A 251 2.77 7.72 -13.60
N ASN A 252 3.95 7.71 -14.22
CA ASN A 252 4.81 6.53 -14.30
C ASN A 252 6.26 7.00 -14.24
N GLY A 253 6.91 6.87 -13.08
CA GLY A 253 8.27 7.37 -12.91
C GLY A 253 8.77 7.35 -11.47
N ILE A 254 9.88 8.00 -11.24
CA ILE A 254 10.60 8.03 -9.96
C ILE A 254 10.67 9.47 -9.45
N ALA A 255 10.23 9.67 -8.21
CA ALA A 255 10.35 10.92 -7.48
C ALA A 255 11.64 10.93 -6.64
N SER A 256 12.34 12.05 -6.67
CA SER A 256 13.60 12.23 -5.96
C SER A 256 13.76 13.66 -5.44
N VAL A 257 14.73 13.86 -4.54
CA VAL A 257 15.27 15.16 -4.19
C VAL A 257 16.64 15.31 -4.84
N ILE A 258 16.85 16.40 -5.53
CA ILE A 258 18.14 16.76 -6.12
C ILE A 258 18.71 17.98 -5.43
N GLU A 259 20.04 18.12 -5.46
CA GLU A 259 20.74 19.33 -5.06
C GLU A 259 21.40 19.97 -6.28
N LYS A 260 21.15 21.25 -6.47
CA LYS A 260 21.76 22.11 -7.51
C LYS A 260 22.03 23.47 -6.93
N ASP A 261 23.22 23.99 -7.13
CA ASP A 261 23.64 25.31 -6.61
C ASP A 261 23.42 25.47 -5.09
N ASN A 262 23.72 24.42 -4.32
CA ASN A 262 23.53 24.32 -2.87
C ASN A 262 22.06 24.48 -2.41
N LYS A 263 21.10 24.20 -3.27
CA LYS A 263 19.67 24.20 -2.96
C LYS A 263 19.04 22.87 -3.37
N LYS A 264 18.09 22.43 -2.58
CA LYS A 264 17.36 21.17 -2.84
C LYS A 264 16.06 21.45 -3.59
N TYR A 265 15.76 20.60 -4.57
CA TYR A 265 14.56 20.69 -5.41
C TYR A 265 13.93 19.30 -5.53
N PHE A 266 12.61 19.23 -5.68
CA PHE A 266 11.96 18.00 -6.10
C PHE A 266 12.25 17.76 -7.57
N SER A 267 12.48 16.51 -7.90
CA SER A 267 12.69 16.05 -9.27
C SER A 267 11.86 14.81 -9.54
N PHE A 268 11.30 14.75 -10.73
CA PHE A 268 10.52 13.60 -11.19
C PHE A 268 11.03 13.13 -12.55
N ALA A 269 11.54 11.91 -12.58
CA ALA A 269 11.93 11.23 -13.81
C ALA A 269 10.75 10.38 -14.31
N GLU A 270 10.08 10.85 -15.34
CA GLU A 270 8.93 10.16 -15.94
C GLU A 270 9.40 9.25 -17.07
N GLN A 271 9.01 7.98 -17.02
CA GLN A 271 9.28 7.04 -18.07
C GLN A 271 8.31 7.24 -19.25
N LYS A 272 8.84 7.46 -20.43
CA LYS A 272 8.12 7.58 -21.71
C LYS A 272 8.53 6.44 -22.66
N GLU A 273 7.81 6.24 -23.73
CA GLU A 273 8.14 5.26 -24.76
C GLU A 273 9.55 5.47 -25.35
N THR A 274 10.01 6.71 -25.44
CA THR A 274 11.30 7.10 -26.03
C THR A 274 12.42 7.32 -25.01
N GLY A 275 12.18 7.01 -23.72
CA GLY A 275 13.18 7.21 -22.65
C GLY A 275 12.61 7.96 -21.45
N TRP A 276 13.49 8.66 -20.72
CA TRP A 276 13.13 9.37 -19.52
C TRP A 276 13.00 10.87 -19.77
N ASN A 277 11.96 11.47 -19.20
CA ASN A 277 11.76 12.91 -19.17
C ASN A 277 11.85 13.41 -17.72
N ILE A 278 12.89 14.22 -17.42
CA ILE A 278 13.12 14.70 -16.06
C ILE A 278 12.53 16.11 -15.92
N THR A 279 11.70 16.28 -14.91
CA THR A 279 11.14 17.59 -14.52
C THR A 279 11.62 17.94 -13.12
N THR A 280 12.16 19.15 -12.96
CA THR A 280 12.61 19.69 -11.66
C THR A 280 11.67 20.80 -11.23
N SER A 281 11.31 20.83 -9.95
CA SER A 281 10.51 21.92 -9.37
C SER A 281 11.23 23.27 -9.46
N THR A 282 10.47 24.33 -9.55
CA THR A 282 11.02 25.71 -9.49
C THR A 282 11.22 26.18 -8.05
N GLU A 283 10.52 25.55 -7.11
CA GLU A 283 10.58 25.89 -5.69
C GLU A 283 11.54 24.97 -4.95
N VAL A 284 12.22 25.55 -3.97
CA VAL A 284 13.13 24.82 -3.09
C VAL A 284 12.34 23.90 -2.18
N VAL A 285 12.87 22.71 -1.93
CA VAL A 285 12.28 21.75 -0.97
C VAL A 285 12.19 22.44 0.40
N PRO A 286 11.00 22.45 1.02
CA PRO A 286 10.81 23.00 2.36
C PRO A 286 11.70 22.30 3.39
N ALA A 287 12.17 23.06 4.40
CA ALA A 287 13.05 22.53 5.44
C ALA A 287 12.37 21.42 6.28
N GLU A 288 11.05 21.45 6.33
CA GLU A 288 10.21 20.49 7.05
C GLU A 288 10.04 19.18 6.28
N PHE A 289 10.38 19.12 4.98
CA PHE A 289 10.33 17.90 4.21
C PHE A 289 11.37 16.90 4.73
N PRO A 290 10.99 15.64 5.00
CA PRO A 290 11.91 14.64 5.54
C PRO A 290 12.97 14.28 4.50
N THR A 291 14.22 14.22 4.92
CA THR A 291 15.35 13.79 4.09
C THR A 291 16.15 12.64 4.70
N ASN A 292 15.78 12.22 5.91
CA ASN A 292 16.40 11.09 6.60
C ASN A 292 15.35 10.02 6.93
N ASN A 293 15.76 8.76 6.93
CA ASN A 293 14.91 7.63 7.26
C ASN A 293 13.57 7.66 6.53
N LEU A 294 13.62 7.87 5.22
CA LEU A 294 12.43 7.96 4.39
C LEU A 294 11.72 6.62 4.31
N SER A 295 10.42 6.66 4.53
CA SER A 295 9.50 5.57 4.22
C SER A 295 8.37 6.14 3.38
N ALA A 296 8.09 5.52 2.27
CA ALA A 296 7.05 5.93 1.35
C ALA A 296 6.20 4.75 0.92
N ASP A 297 4.96 5.04 0.57
CA ASP A 297 4.05 4.10 -0.06
C ASP A 297 3.28 4.79 -1.17
N VAL A 298 2.77 4.00 -2.11
CA VAL A 298 1.97 4.48 -3.24
C VAL A 298 0.71 3.66 -3.32
N TYR A 299 -0.41 4.35 -3.36
CA TYR A 299 -1.72 3.72 -3.41
C TYR A 299 -2.57 4.30 -4.54
N ALA A 300 -3.47 3.48 -5.05
CA ALA A 300 -4.46 3.92 -6.03
C ALA A 300 -5.72 4.41 -5.31
N THR A 301 -6.22 5.55 -5.76
CA THR A 301 -7.54 6.03 -5.36
C THR A 301 -8.63 5.21 -6.07
N GLU A 302 -9.87 5.35 -5.65
CA GLU A 302 -11.02 4.70 -6.32
C GLU A 302 -11.16 5.09 -7.81
N SER A 303 -10.69 6.27 -8.18
CA SER A 303 -10.65 6.72 -9.58
C SER A 303 -9.50 6.11 -10.39
N GLY A 304 -8.63 5.33 -9.76
CA GLY A 304 -7.45 4.74 -10.38
C GLY A 304 -6.27 5.72 -10.51
N THR A 305 -6.27 6.82 -9.76
CA THR A 305 -5.15 7.77 -9.70
C THR A 305 -4.16 7.30 -8.64
N LEU A 306 -2.88 7.21 -8.97
CA LEU A 306 -1.83 6.92 -8.01
C LEU A 306 -1.50 8.15 -7.18
N ASN A 307 -1.46 7.97 -5.88
CA ASN A 307 -0.99 8.95 -4.91
C ASN A 307 0.17 8.37 -4.11
N ALA A 308 1.17 9.19 -3.88
CA ALA A 308 2.30 8.84 -3.02
C ALA A 308 2.18 9.53 -1.66
N ILE A 309 2.62 8.83 -0.63
CA ILE A 309 2.79 9.35 0.72
C ILE A 309 4.20 9.06 1.19
N VAL A 310 4.77 9.98 1.95
CA VAL A 310 6.10 9.82 2.52
C VAL A 310 6.17 10.39 3.93
N VAL A 311 6.91 9.70 4.77
CA VAL A 311 7.31 10.14 6.10
C VAL A 311 8.81 9.98 6.28
N GLY A 312 9.35 10.60 7.29
CA GLY A 312 10.76 10.47 7.65
C GLY A 312 11.13 11.47 8.74
N ASN A 313 12.42 11.62 8.93
CA ASN A 313 12.96 12.57 9.89
C ASN A 313 13.61 13.75 9.15
N THR A 314 13.43 14.95 9.64
CA THR A 314 14.07 16.15 9.10
C THR A 314 15.54 16.20 9.48
N GLN A 315 16.36 16.76 8.61
CA GLN A 315 17.79 16.91 8.86
C GLN A 315 18.04 17.97 9.95
N GLY A 316 18.88 17.65 10.92
CA GLY A 316 19.32 18.62 11.94
C GLY A 316 18.42 18.68 13.20
N LEU A 317 17.34 17.95 13.26
CA LEU A 317 16.58 17.80 14.50
C LEU A 317 17.33 16.85 15.45
N ASP A 318 17.51 17.30 16.68
CA ASP A 318 18.04 16.46 17.75
C ASP A 318 17.09 15.29 17.95
N SER A 319 17.57 14.05 17.75
CA SER A 319 16.81 12.81 17.87
C SER A 319 16.12 12.66 19.25
N LYS A 320 16.52 13.45 20.23
CA LYS A 320 15.96 13.47 21.59
C LYS A 320 14.86 14.51 21.79
N LYS A 321 14.74 15.52 20.94
CA LYS A 321 13.85 16.66 21.24
C LYS A 321 12.63 16.82 20.35
N ASP A 322 12.72 16.66 19.03
CA ASP A 322 11.61 17.00 18.16
C ASP A 322 11.70 16.35 16.76
N THR A 323 11.76 15.03 16.70
CA THR A 323 11.50 14.33 15.44
C THR A 323 10.01 14.47 15.09
N ALA A 324 9.64 15.61 14.55
CA ALA A 324 8.29 15.79 14.05
C ALA A 324 8.16 15.02 12.75
N THR A 325 7.44 13.93 12.80
CA THR A 325 7.04 13.20 11.61
C THR A 325 5.80 13.89 11.06
N VAL A 326 5.94 14.53 9.88
CA VAL A 326 4.82 15.04 9.12
C VAL A 326 4.72 14.19 7.87
N VAL A 327 3.52 13.72 7.55
CA VAL A 327 3.28 13.02 6.31
C VAL A 327 3.17 14.01 5.18
N TRP A 328 3.87 13.76 4.09
CA TRP A 328 3.75 14.51 2.85
C TRP A 328 3.09 13.64 1.80
N ALA A 329 2.26 14.24 0.97
CA ALA A 329 1.56 13.55 -0.11
C ALA A 329 1.81 14.22 -1.46
N SER A 330 1.74 13.43 -2.53
CA SER A 330 1.87 13.90 -3.91
C SER A 330 1.01 13.05 -4.85
N GLU A 331 0.33 13.72 -5.79
CA GLU A 331 -0.46 13.06 -6.85
C GLU A 331 0.35 12.87 -8.15
N ASP A 332 1.48 13.55 -8.28
CA ASP A 332 2.24 13.61 -9.53
C ASP A 332 3.75 13.38 -9.37
N GLY A 333 4.23 13.20 -8.13
CA GLY A 333 5.63 13.06 -7.79
C GLY A 333 6.47 14.34 -7.93
N LYS A 334 5.89 15.45 -8.39
CA LYS A 334 6.56 16.73 -8.67
C LYS A 334 6.30 17.78 -7.60
N ALA A 335 5.07 17.83 -7.10
CA ALA A 335 4.65 18.71 -6.03
C ALA A 335 4.29 17.88 -4.79
N TRP A 336 4.80 18.29 -3.63
CA TRP A 336 4.59 17.62 -2.36
C TRP A 336 3.95 18.56 -1.36
N ILE A 337 2.91 18.09 -0.69
CA ILE A 337 2.10 18.89 0.24
C ILE A 337 2.15 18.24 1.62
N PRO A 338 2.44 19.02 2.70
CA PRO A 338 2.38 18.49 4.06
C PRO A 338 0.93 18.23 4.46
N MET A 339 0.68 17.04 4.98
CA MET A 339 -0.63 16.61 5.46
C MET A 339 -0.75 16.94 6.94
N GLU A 340 -1.01 18.20 7.25
CA GLU A 340 -1.15 18.68 8.62
C GLU A 340 -2.24 19.74 8.75
N ILE A 341 -2.81 19.81 9.95
CA ILE A 341 -3.66 20.92 10.36
C ILE A 341 -2.82 21.78 11.28
N PRO A 342 -2.52 23.05 10.95
CA PRO A 342 -1.57 23.88 11.70
C PRO A 342 -1.88 24.02 13.20
N SER A 343 -3.14 23.95 13.58
CA SER A 343 -3.58 24.06 14.98
C SER A 343 -3.66 22.73 15.75
N ASN A 344 -3.52 21.59 15.07
CA ASN A 344 -3.74 20.28 15.67
C ASN A 344 -3.04 19.17 14.89
N ASN A 345 -1.71 19.24 14.80
CA ASN A 345 -0.93 18.16 14.21
C ASN A 345 -0.81 17.00 15.20
N ASN A 346 -1.60 15.95 14.98
CA ASN A 346 -1.58 14.74 15.79
C ASN A 346 -0.71 13.62 15.18
N CYS A 347 0.10 13.91 14.17
CA CYS A 347 1.04 12.93 13.64
C CYS A 347 2.02 12.53 14.74
N PRO A 348 2.21 11.23 15.00
CA PRO A 348 3.09 10.78 16.08
C PRO A 348 4.54 11.16 15.78
N LYS A 349 5.27 11.63 16.77
CA LYS A 349 6.70 11.88 16.68
C LYS A 349 7.46 10.56 16.85
N LEU A 350 8.07 10.08 15.77
CA LEU A 350 8.72 8.78 15.72
C LEU A 350 10.14 8.91 15.16
N VAL A 351 11.01 8.02 15.58
CA VAL A 351 12.31 7.79 14.96
C VAL A 351 12.19 6.57 14.05
N ASP A 352 12.86 6.61 12.90
CA ASP A 352 12.79 5.59 11.87
C ASP A 352 11.32 5.20 11.56
N PRO A 353 10.47 6.17 11.16
CA PRO A 353 9.07 5.89 10.90
C PRO A 353 8.91 5.04 9.64
N SER A 354 7.88 4.20 9.63
CA SER A 354 7.39 3.53 8.43
C SER A 354 5.92 3.85 8.22
N ILE A 355 5.53 4.08 6.98
CA ILE A 355 4.15 4.33 6.58
C ILE A 355 3.72 3.30 5.53
N ILE A 356 2.49 2.83 5.66
CA ILE A 356 1.82 2.00 4.66
C ILE A 356 0.38 2.45 4.49
N HIS A 357 -0.14 2.28 3.30
CA HIS A 357 -1.58 2.29 3.03
C HIS A 357 -2.07 0.84 3.02
N TYR A 358 -3.08 0.55 3.83
CA TYR A 358 -3.59 -0.80 3.98
C TYR A 358 -5.07 -0.79 4.36
N ASN A 359 -5.91 -1.56 3.65
CA ASN A 359 -7.36 -1.63 3.89
C ASN A 359 -8.03 -0.24 4.05
N ASP A 360 -7.84 0.62 3.05
CA ASP A 360 -8.43 1.98 2.96
C ASP A 360 -8.06 2.92 4.13
N ALA A 361 -6.99 2.61 4.86
CA ALA A 361 -6.45 3.46 5.90
C ALA A 361 -4.92 3.55 5.83
N PHE A 362 -4.39 4.59 6.41
CA PHE A 362 -2.95 4.80 6.52
C PHE A 362 -2.48 4.39 7.91
N TYR A 363 -1.36 3.70 7.96
CA TYR A 363 -0.75 3.24 9.20
C TYR A 363 0.69 3.72 9.27
N ILE A 364 1.07 4.22 10.43
CA ILE A 364 2.43 4.64 10.73
C ILE A 364 2.92 3.95 11.99
N CYS A 365 4.16 3.49 11.98
CA CYS A 365 4.82 2.98 13.17
C CYS A 365 6.28 3.44 13.20
N GLY A 366 6.92 3.27 14.33
CA GLY A 366 8.30 3.67 14.56
C GLY A 366 8.64 3.64 16.04
N LYS A 367 9.84 4.08 16.38
CA LYS A 367 10.28 4.20 17.78
C LYS A 367 9.79 5.51 18.37
N GLU A 368 9.10 5.45 19.51
CA GLU A 368 8.65 6.64 20.22
C GLU A 368 9.81 7.33 20.96
N THR A 369 9.85 8.65 20.88
CA THR A 369 10.91 9.50 21.44
C THR A 369 10.58 10.13 22.79
N LYS A 370 9.36 9.93 23.30
CA LYS A 370 8.96 10.52 24.58
C LYS A 370 9.69 9.87 25.75
N ASP A 371 10.38 10.70 26.51
CA ASP A 371 10.90 10.43 27.85
C ASP A 371 11.62 9.06 27.96
N ASP A 372 12.87 9.02 27.54
CA ASP A 372 13.71 7.82 27.49
C ASP A 372 13.19 6.77 26.48
N ALA A 373 13.73 6.80 25.30
CA ALA A 373 13.53 5.91 24.14
C ALA A 373 12.73 4.64 24.45
N LYS A 374 11.39 4.71 24.34
CA LYS A 374 10.52 3.57 24.68
C LYS A 374 10.44 2.51 23.58
N GLY A 375 11.21 2.68 22.50
CA GLY A 375 11.15 1.79 21.35
C GLY A 375 9.76 1.76 20.72
N PHE A 376 9.40 0.65 20.09
CA PHE A 376 8.09 0.46 19.49
C PHE A 376 7.00 0.35 20.55
N GLN A 377 5.93 1.12 20.40
CA GLN A 377 4.81 1.06 21.32
C GLN A 377 3.53 0.55 20.65
N LYS A 378 3.21 1.05 19.46
CA LYS A 378 1.98 0.74 18.73
C LYS A 378 2.05 1.23 17.28
N PHE A 379 1.09 0.79 16.49
CA PHE A 379 0.75 1.47 15.25
C PHE A 379 -0.17 2.68 15.53
N TYR A 380 -0.11 3.64 14.64
CA TYR A 380 -1.04 4.75 14.56
C TYR A 380 -1.76 4.68 13.22
N THR A 381 -3.03 5.07 13.19
CA THR A 381 -3.85 5.04 11.98
C THR A 381 -4.50 6.39 11.71
N SER A 382 -4.71 6.66 10.44
CA SER A 382 -5.48 7.80 9.94
C SER A 382 -6.21 7.42 8.66
N PRO A 383 -7.49 7.72 8.51
CA PRO A 383 -8.19 7.57 7.23
C PRO A 383 -7.91 8.71 6.24
N THR A 384 -7.37 9.85 6.71
CA THR A 384 -7.23 11.09 5.93
C THR A 384 -5.83 11.68 5.90
N LEU A 385 -4.85 11.05 6.58
CA LEU A 385 -3.49 11.56 6.82
C LEU A 385 -3.40 12.79 7.72
N LEU A 386 -4.52 13.44 8.06
CA LEU A 386 -4.55 14.69 8.81
C LEU A 386 -4.62 14.48 10.32
N VAL A 387 -5.36 13.49 10.76
CA VAL A 387 -5.58 13.19 12.18
C VAL A 387 -5.18 11.76 12.46
N TRP A 388 -4.24 11.58 13.38
CA TRP A 388 -3.70 10.28 13.76
C TRP A 388 -4.15 9.87 15.15
N LYS A 389 -4.52 8.62 15.31
CA LYS A 389 -4.84 8.00 16.60
C LYS A 389 -4.08 6.69 16.77
N GLY A 390 -3.74 6.36 18.00
CA GLY A 390 -3.19 5.04 18.29
C GLY A 390 -4.21 3.96 17.97
N VAL A 391 -3.76 2.89 17.34
CA VAL A 391 -4.62 1.76 17.02
C VAL A 391 -4.93 0.99 18.28
N ASP A 392 -6.21 0.69 18.47
CA ASP A 392 -6.68 -0.20 19.52
C ASP A 392 -6.42 -1.67 19.12
N ARG A 393 -7.13 -2.59 19.70
CA ARG A 393 -6.90 -4.03 19.75
C ARG A 393 -6.57 -4.73 18.42
N MET A 394 -6.97 -4.20 17.28
CA MET A 394 -7.03 -4.98 16.04
C MET A 394 -5.82 -4.82 15.12
N PHE A 395 -5.05 -3.73 15.27
CA PHE A 395 -3.81 -3.50 14.52
C PHE A 395 -2.62 -3.36 15.49
N MET A 396 -2.44 -4.37 16.34
CA MET A 396 -1.38 -4.36 17.34
C MET A 396 -0.04 -4.79 16.74
N LEU A 397 1.05 -4.52 17.47
CA LEU A 397 2.36 -5.04 17.08
C LEU A 397 2.36 -6.57 17.08
N PRO A 398 3.18 -7.20 16.22
CA PRO A 398 3.31 -8.66 16.22
C PRO A 398 3.70 -9.22 17.59
N GLY A 399 3.32 -10.47 17.84
CA GLY A 399 3.63 -11.19 19.07
C GLY A 399 2.69 -10.90 20.24
N ILE A 400 1.50 -10.36 19.98
CA ILE A 400 0.46 -10.23 21.00
C ILE A 400 -0.06 -11.61 21.40
N LEU A 401 -0.22 -11.81 22.73
CA LEU A 401 -0.75 -13.04 23.28
C LEU A 401 -2.26 -12.89 23.60
N PRO A 402 -2.97 -14.00 23.81
CA PRO A 402 -4.36 -13.97 24.24
C PRO A 402 -4.57 -13.09 25.46
N PRO A 403 -5.71 -12.40 25.57
CA PRO A 403 -6.00 -11.51 26.70
C PRO A 403 -6.08 -12.27 28.01
N VAL A 404 -5.51 -11.67 29.05
CA VAL A 404 -5.57 -12.17 30.43
C VAL A 404 -6.49 -11.24 31.24
N LYS A 405 -7.45 -11.84 31.95
CA LYS A 405 -8.30 -11.11 32.87
C LYS A 405 -7.62 -11.03 34.24
N LEU A 406 -7.28 -9.82 34.66
CA LEU A 406 -6.70 -9.54 35.96
C LEU A 406 -7.77 -9.40 37.05
N GLU A 407 -7.35 -9.40 38.31
CA GLU A 407 -8.21 -9.04 39.46
C GLU A 407 -8.82 -7.66 39.24
N GLY A 408 -10.12 -7.50 39.54
CA GLY A 408 -10.87 -6.27 39.25
C GLY A 408 -11.49 -6.21 37.84
N GLY A 409 -11.36 -7.27 37.03
CA GLY A 409 -12.00 -7.37 35.70
C GLY A 409 -11.25 -6.66 34.57
N VAL A 410 -10.06 -6.12 34.82
CA VAL A 410 -9.22 -5.48 33.82
C VAL A 410 -8.69 -6.53 32.85
N ILE A 411 -8.87 -6.27 31.56
CA ILE A 411 -8.31 -7.14 30.49
C ILE A 411 -6.97 -6.57 30.08
N GLN A 412 -5.91 -7.39 30.20
CA GLN A 412 -4.57 -7.08 29.76
C GLN A 412 -4.24 -7.92 28.53
N TYR A 413 -3.55 -7.31 27.56
CA TYR A 413 -3.01 -7.96 26.36
C TYR A 413 -1.49 -8.05 26.49
N PRO A 414 -0.96 -9.16 26.98
CA PRO A 414 0.47 -9.35 27.11
C PRO A 414 1.12 -9.54 25.73
N TYR A 415 2.42 -9.34 25.68
CA TYR A 415 3.22 -9.60 24.49
C TYR A 415 4.24 -10.71 24.75
N SER A 416 4.51 -11.51 23.73
CA SER A 416 5.59 -12.50 23.78
C SER A 416 6.96 -11.83 23.80
N GLU A 417 7.99 -12.57 24.17
CA GLU A 417 9.39 -12.12 24.09
C GLU A 417 9.83 -11.77 22.66
N PHE A 418 9.17 -12.32 21.66
CA PHE A 418 9.45 -12.09 20.25
C PHE A 418 8.75 -10.85 19.67
N SER A 419 8.01 -10.11 20.47
CA SER A 419 7.33 -8.90 20.04
C SER A 419 8.28 -7.72 19.89
N PHE A 420 7.95 -6.81 18.97
CA PHE A 420 8.62 -5.51 18.83
C PHE A 420 8.31 -4.55 20.00
N LYS A 421 7.30 -4.86 20.82
CA LYS A 421 6.86 -3.97 21.91
C LYS A 421 7.99 -3.58 22.85
N GLY A 422 8.25 -2.27 22.97
CA GLY A 422 9.28 -1.72 23.85
C GLY A 422 10.73 -1.93 23.37
N LYS A 423 10.95 -2.46 22.17
CA LYS A 423 12.29 -2.75 21.65
C LYS A 423 12.76 -1.67 20.67
N GLU A 424 14.05 -1.39 20.69
CA GLU A 424 14.74 -0.56 19.72
C GLU A 424 15.30 -1.43 18.58
N ALA A 425 14.42 -1.99 17.79
CA ALA A 425 14.84 -2.84 16.68
C ALA A 425 15.15 -2.00 15.43
N ASN A 426 16.20 -2.36 14.70
CA ASN A 426 16.33 -1.99 13.30
C ASN A 426 15.39 -2.89 12.53
N TYR A 427 14.29 -2.34 12.06
CA TYR A 427 13.25 -3.10 11.37
C TYR A 427 13.05 -2.59 9.95
N THR A 428 12.42 -3.42 9.17
CA THR A 428 11.90 -3.05 7.85
C THR A 428 10.57 -3.72 7.64
N MET A 429 9.71 -3.06 6.85
CA MET A 429 8.35 -3.52 6.61
C MET A 429 8.00 -3.36 5.13
N VAL A 430 7.22 -4.30 4.59
CA VAL A 430 6.70 -4.25 3.24
C VAL A 430 5.34 -4.94 3.19
N VAL A 431 4.50 -4.50 2.27
CA VAL A 431 3.25 -5.20 1.90
C VAL A 431 3.51 -5.98 0.62
N ASP A 432 3.17 -7.25 0.62
CA ASP A 432 3.33 -8.10 -0.57
C ASP A 432 2.11 -8.04 -1.52
N ARG A 433 2.21 -8.68 -2.67
CA ARG A 433 1.14 -8.73 -3.69
C ARG A 433 -0.13 -9.47 -3.23
N ASN A 434 -0.04 -10.27 -2.17
CA ASN A 434 -1.17 -10.96 -1.57
C ASN A 434 -1.78 -10.16 -0.41
N HIS A 435 -1.35 -8.90 -0.24
CA HIS A 435 -1.77 -8.00 0.84
C HIS A 435 -1.39 -8.50 2.25
N TYR A 436 -0.28 -9.22 2.39
CA TYR A 436 0.31 -9.51 3.70
C TYR A 436 1.36 -8.46 4.04
N ILE A 437 1.34 -8.02 5.31
CA ILE A 437 2.37 -7.16 5.87
C ILE A 437 3.47 -8.04 6.41
N TRP A 438 4.69 -7.80 5.94
CA TRP A 438 5.91 -8.43 6.44
C TRP A 438 6.65 -7.43 7.31
N MET A 439 7.09 -7.88 8.47
CA MET A 439 7.90 -7.08 9.38
C MET A 439 9.11 -7.91 9.81
N VAL A 440 10.31 -7.41 9.50
CA VAL A 440 11.57 -8.08 9.84
C VAL A 440 12.35 -7.22 10.80
N GLY A 441 12.75 -7.79 11.91
CA GLY A 441 13.61 -7.16 12.91
C GLY A 441 15.08 -7.47 12.72
N GLY A 442 15.90 -6.78 13.46
CA GLY A 442 17.35 -6.96 13.51
C GLY A 442 17.84 -6.86 14.94
N GLN A 443 18.37 -5.69 15.34
CA GLN A 443 18.85 -5.48 16.70
C GLN A 443 17.72 -5.57 17.73
N GLY A 444 17.89 -6.42 18.72
CA GLY A 444 16.91 -6.63 19.79
C GLY A 444 15.78 -7.60 19.47
N ILE A 445 15.56 -7.89 18.19
CA ILE A 445 14.63 -8.92 17.72
C ILE A 445 15.05 -9.37 16.32
N ASP A 446 15.30 -10.65 16.18
CA ASP A 446 15.76 -11.30 14.96
C ASP A 446 14.66 -12.17 14.32
N LYS A 447 13.44 -11.65 14.27
CA LYS A 447 12.26 -12.41 13.84
C LYS A 447 11.63 -11.79 12.60
N ILE A 448 10.95 -12.65 11.85
CA ILE A 448 10.08 -12.31 10.70
C ILE A 448 8.64 -12.62 11.10
N TRP A 449 7.83 -11.62 10.85
CA TRP A 449 6.38 -11.69 11.07
C TRP A 449 5.62 -11.42 9.79
#